data_12cc874d6da9e9b5682096c50c23924d
#
_entry.id   12cc874d6da9e9b5682096c50c23924d
#
_cell.length_a   1.000
_cell.length_b   1.000
_cell.length_c   1.000
_cell.angle_alpha   90.00
_cell.angle_beta   90.00
_cell.angle_gamma   90.00
#
_symmetry.space_group_name_H-M   'P 1'
#
loop_
_entity.id
_entity.type
_entity.pdbx_description
1 polymer ?
#
loop_
_entity_poly.entity_id
_entity_poly.type
_entity_poly.pdbx_seq_one_letter_code
_entity_poly.pdbx_strand_id
1 'polypeptide(L)' 'MVVKVLFFGVLAEISGTSFKHYQDVRSIGDLKLRIQDDFPEIVHYVFRISLNSEITDNDLVLKEGDVVALMPPFAGG' A
#
# COMPACT_ATOMS: atom_id res chain seq x y z
N MET A 1 14.95 -7.94 0.05
CA MET A 1 13.64 -8.18 -0.56
C MET A 1 12.98 -6.84 -0.89
N VAL A 2 12.45 -6.69 -2.09
CA VAL A 2 11.83 -5.44 -2.54
C VAL A 2 10.39 -5.71 -2.96
N VAL A 3 9.47 -4.85 -2.48
CA VAL A 3 8.09 -4.87 -2.92
C VAL A 3 7.75 -3.52 -3.54
N LYS A 4 6.80 -3.51 -4.46
CA LYS A 4 6.33 -2.29 -5.12
C LYS A 4 4.97 -1.90 -4.58
N VAL A 5 4.81 -0.64 -4.20
CA VAL A 5 3.52 -0.11 -3.76
C VAL A 5 2.98 0.84 -4.81
N LEU A 6 1.73 0.63 -5.20
CA LEU A 6 1.01 1.52 -6.11
C LEU A 6 0.04 2.36 -5.31
N PHE A 7 -0.02 3.64 -5.61
CA PHE A 7 -0.94 4.58 -4.96
C PHE A 7 -1.96 5.06 -5.98
N PHE A 8 -3.24 4.88 -5.66
CA PHE A 8 -4.33 5.28 -6.55
C PHE A 8 -5.14 6.44 -5.96
N GLY A 9 -5.71 7.25 -6.83
CA GLY A 9 -6.62 8.34 -6.45
C GLY A 9 -5.96 9.32 -5.48
N VAL A 10 -6.67 9.67 -4.42
CA VAL A 10 -6.18 10.62 -3.42
C VAL A 10 -4.90 10.14 -2.75
N LEU A 11 -4.66 8.84 -2.71
CA LEU A 11 -3.45 8.29 -2.10
C LEU A 11 -2.21 8.64 -2.92
N ALA A 12 -2.34 8.75 -4.23
CA ALA A 12 -1.26 9.22 -5.08
C ALA A 12 -0.96 10.70 -4.83
N GLU A 13 -1.99 11.50 -4.54
CA GLU A 13 -1.81 12.91 -4.20
C GLU A 13 -1.08 13.06 -2.87
N ILE A 14 -1.44 12.28 -1.87
CA ILE A 14 -0.81 12.32 -0.55
C ILE A 14 0.66 11.92 -0.64
N SER A 15 0.96 10.86 -1.37
CA SER A 15 2.34 10.36 -1.48
C SER A 15 3.18 11.17 -2.47
N GLY A 16 2.52 11.91 -3.36
CA GLY A 16 3.22 12.66 -4.41
C GLY A 16 3.78 11.78 -5.52
N THR A 17 3.37 10.53 -5.57
CA THR A 17 3.86 9.58 -6.57
C THR A 17 2.81 8.50 -6.83
N SER A 18 2.90 7.87 -8.00
CA SER A 18 2.01 6.75 -8.33
C SER A 18 2.56 5.42 -7.82
N PHE A 19 3.84 5.35 -7.49
CA PHE A 19 4.41 4.12 -6.94
C PHE A 19 5.66 4.42 -6.12
N LYS A 20 6.01 3.46 -5.26
CA LYS A 20 7.24 3.51 -4.49
C LYS A 20 7.69 2.09 -4.17
N HIS A 21 9.00 1.87 -4.14
CA HIS A 21 9.55 0.58 -3.73
C HIS A 21 9.93 0.61 -2.25
N TYR A 22 9.67 -0.51 -1.56
CA TYR A 22 10.05 -0.68 -0.16
C TYR A 22 10.92 -1.92 -0.01
N GLN A 23 11.93 -1.82 0.83
CA GLN A 23 12.83 -2.92 1.13
C GLN A 23 12.64 -3.39 2.55
N ASP A 24 12.89 -4.68 2.76
CA ASP A 24 12.93 -5.26 4.11
C ASP A 24 11.62 -5.13 4.87
N VAL A 25 10.51 -5.25 4.15
CA VAL A 25 9.19 -5.36 4.76
C VAL A 25 8.74 -6.80 4.69
N ARG A 26 8.21 -7.33 5.80
CA ARG A 26 7.89 -8.76 5.92
C ARG A 26 6.43 -9.08 5.67
N SER A 27 5.55 -8.12 5.95
CA SER A 27 4.12 -8.35 5.88
C SER A 27 3.41 -7.07 5.47
N ILE A 28 2.13 -7.20 5.15
CA ILE A 28 1.29 -6.04 4.82
C ILE A 28 1.23 -5.07 6.00
N GLY A 29 1.11 -5.59 7.23
CA GLY A 29 1.10 -4.75 8.42
C GLY A 29 2.40 -3.97 8.58
N ASP A 30 3.53 -4.63 8.35
CA ASP A 30 4.85 -4.01 8.39
C ASP A 30 4.94 -2.90 7.34
N LEU A 31 4.47 -3.19 6.13
CA LEU A 31 4.47 -2.24 5.03
C LEU A 31 3.61 -1.01 5.35
N LYS A 32 2.42 -1.23 5.95
CA LYS A 32 1.55 -0.12 6.33
C LYS A 32 2.23 0.83 7.30
N LEU A 33 2.98 0.32 8.26
CA LEU A 33 3.72 1.15 9.20
C LEU A 33 4.79 1.98 8.49
N ARG A 34 5.49 1.39 7.54
CA ARG A 34 6.51 2.09 6.75
C ARG A 34 5.88 3.19 5.90
N ILE A 35 4.74 2.92 5.31
CA ILE A 35 4.01 3.91 4.52
C ILE A 35 3.55 5.06 5.41
N GLN A 36 3.05 4.77 6.60
CA GLN A 36 2.62 5.80 7.55
C GLN A 36 3.80 6.67 8.01
N ASP A 37 4.98 6.09 8.18
CA ASP A 37 6.17 6.85 8.52
C ASP A 37 6.55 7.83 7.40
N ASP A 38 6.45 7.38 6.14
CA ASP A 38 6.78 8.21 5.00
C ASP A 38 5.72 9.26 4.70
N PHE A 39 4.45 8.92 4.89
CA PHE A 39 3.31 9.77 4.56
C PHE A 39 2.31 9.79 5.72
N PRO A 40 2.61 10.53 6.80
CA PRO A 40 1.76 10.50 8.01
C PRO A 40 0.30 10.87 7.77
N GLU A 41 0.01 11.69 6.76
CA GLU A 41 -1.36 12.09 6.47
C GLU A 41 -2.25 10.93 6.04
N ILE A 42 -1.65 9.82 5.63
CA ILE A 42 -2.42 8.69 5.11
C ILE A 42 -3.33 8.07 6.19
N VAL A 43 -3.02 8.29 7.47
CA VAL A 43 -3.84 7.78 8.57
C VAL A 43 -5.24 8.41 8.61
N HIS A 44 -5.43 9.57 7.96
CA HIS A 44 -6.72 10.24 7.92
C HIS A 44 -7.64 9.72 6.82
N TYR A 45 -7.17 8.76 6.03
CA TYR A 45 -7.89 8.25 4.87
C TYR A 45 -8.17 6.77 5.02
N VAL A 46 -9.36 6.36 4.59
CA VAL A 46 -9.72 4.95 4.51
C VAL A 46 -9.29 4.45 3.13
N PHE A 47 -8.63 3.29 3.07
CA PHE A 47 -8.22 2.71 1.81
C PHE A 47 -8.29 1.19 1.87
N ARG A 48 -8.39 0.58 0.70
CA ARG A 48 -8.34 -0.88 0.55
C ARG A 48 -6.95 -1.26 0.03
N ILE A 49 -6.54 -2.46 0.37
CA ILE A 49 -5.25 -2.99 -0.06
C ILE A 49 -5.47 -4.20 -0.93
N SER A 50 -4.74 -4.30 -2.03
CA SER A 50 -4.64 -5.53 -2.80
C SER A 50 -3.19 -6.00 -2.81
N LEU A 51 -3.03 -7.32 -2.81
CA LEU A 51 -1.73 -7.96 -2.98
C LEU A 51 -1.78 -8.75 -4.27
N ASN A 52 -0.94 -8.36 -5.23
CA ASN A 52 -0.90 -8.99 -6.55
C ASN A 52 -2.29 -9.10 -7.18
N SER A 53 -3.03 -7.98 -7.13
CA SER A 53 -4.36 -7.81 -7.73
C SER A 53 -5.51 -8.48 -6.97
N GLU A 54 -5.25 -9.01 -5.78
CA GLU A 54 -6.32 -9.56 -4.93
C GLU A 54 -6.51 -8.69 -3.70
N ILE A 55 -7.73 -8.17 -3.52
CA ILE A 55 -8.06 -7.36 -2.35
C ILE A 55 -8.00 -8.23 -1.10
N THR A 56 -7.37 -7.72 -0.04
CA THR A 56 -7.24 -8.44 1.22
C THR A 56 -7.31 -7.50 2.40
N ASP A 57 -7.89 -7.99 3.49
CA ASP A 57 -7.88 -7.30 4.77
C ASP A 57 -6.94 -7.98 5.77
N ASN A 58 -6.24 -9.03 5.31
CA ASN A 58 -5.38 -9.82 6.18
C ASN A 58 -3.94 -9.30 6.15
N ASP A 59 -3.23 -9.56 7.23
CA ASP A 59 -1.81 -9.23 7.33
C ASP A 59 -1.00 -10.39 6.73
N LEU A 60 -0.89 -10.36 5.40
CA LEU A 60 -0.23 -11.43 4.66
C LEU A 60 1.28 -11.21 4.60
N VAL A 61 2.01 -12.31 4.53
CA VAL A 61 3.47 -12.29 4.36
C VAL A 61 3.79 -11.84 2.94
N LEU A 62 4.77 -10.95 2.81
CA LEU A 62 5.22 -10.43 1.52
C LEU A 62 6.44 -11.20 1.03
N LYS A 63 6.60 -11.23 -0.29
CA LYS A 63 7.71 -11.89 -0.97
C LYS A 63 8.37 -10.95 -1.95
N GLU A 64 9.55 -11.30 -2.39
CA GLU A 64 10.27 -10.54 -3.41
C GLU A 64 9.39 -10.31 -4.63
N GLY A 65 9.32 -9.07 -5.08
CA GLY A 65 8.60 -8.72 -6.30
C GLY A 65 7.09 -8.56 -6.14
N ASP A 66 6.54 -8.72 -4.93
CA ASP A 66 5.12 -8.51 -4.72
C ASP A 66 4.72 -7.07 -5.04
N VAL A 67 3.50 -6.92 -5.54
CA VAL A 67 2.92 -5.61 -5.84
C VAL A 67 1.72 -5.40 -4.92
N VAL A 68 1.79 -4.35 -4.12
CA VAL A 68 0.73 -3.96 -3.18
C VAL A 68 0.10 -2.68 -3.68
N ALA A 69 -1.21 -2.65 -3.86
CA ALA A 69 -1.91 -1.45 -4.28
C ALA A 69 -2.75 -0.90 -3.14
N LEU A 70 -2.67 0.43 -2.95
CA LEU A 70 -3.54 1.16 -2.04
C LEU A 70 -4.59 1.89 -2.86
N MET A 71 -5.85 1.60 -2.60
CA MET A 71 -6.97 2.08 -3.42
C MET A 71 -8.03 2.76 -2.55
N PRO A 72 -8.70 3.80 -3.07
CA PRO A 72 -9.84 4.36 -2.36
C PRO A 72 -10.93 3.31 -2.14
N PRO A 73 -11.68 3.39 -1.03
CA PRO A 73 -12.61 2.32 -0.65
C PRO A 73 -13.85 2.24 -1.52
N PHE A 74 -14.16 3.28 -2.26
CA PHE A 74 -15.34 3.33 -3.11
C PHE A 74 -15.04 2.94 -4.55
N ALA A 75 -13.87 2.46 -4.82
CA ALA A 75 -13.51 2.06 -6.17
C ALA A 75 -14.44 0.94 -6.64
N GLY A 76 -15.07 1.15 -7.77
CA GLY A 76 -15.97 0.18 -8.35
C GLY A 76 -17.36 0.12 -7.73
N GLY A 77 -17.61 0.95 -6.76
CA GLY A 77 -18.91 0.96 -6.11
C GLY A 77 -19.67 2.20 -6.43
#